data_8cf6b392a3b40af4d6cf2d1c08058430
#
_entry.id   8cf6b392a3b40af4d6cf2d1c08058430
#
_cell.length_a   1.000
_cell.length_b   1.000
_cell.length_c   1.000
_cell.angle_alpha   90.00
_cell.angle_beta   90.00
_cell.angle_gamma   90.00
#
_symmetry.space_group_name_H-M   'P 1'
#
loop_
_entity.id
_entity.type
_entity.pdbx_description
1 polymer ?
#
loop_
_entity_poly.entity_id
_entity_poly.type
_entity_poly.pdbx_seq_one_letter_code
_entity_poly.pdbx_strand_id
1 'polypeptide(L)'
;MPMTNGAAPSNDRPEQLDGFLEECGVFGVFGSDEASVLTALGLHALQHRGQEASGIVTFDGSDFHAHRALGHVGDNFGANSPQMRELRGHIAIGHNRYSTSGNVNPFMEIQPFSSELAFGGSRWRITAI
;
A
#
# COMPACT_ATOMS: atom_id res chain seq x y z
N MET A 1 -29.44 -42.51 40.77
CA MET A 1 -28.70 -42.52 39.50
C MET A 1 -28.05 -41.18 39.29
N PRO A 2 -26.77 -41.09 39.40
CA PRO A 2 -26.11 -39.85 39.10
C PRO A 2 -26.27 -39.52 37.61
N MET A 3 -26.93 -38.45 37.35
CA MET A 3 -26.95 -37.87 36.02
C MET A 3 -25.61 -37.25 35.79
N THR A 4 -24.81 -37.88 34.93
CA THR A 4 -23.67 -37.20 34.41
C THR A 4 -24.15 -36.06 33.54
N ASN A 5 -24.12 -34.88 34.06
CA ASN A 5 -24.16 -33.70 33.25
C ASN A 5 -22.88 -33.69 32.44
N GLY A 6 -22.95 -34.27 31.27
CA GLY A 6 -21.98 -33.95 30.26
C GLY A 6 -22.10 -32.44 30.05
N ALA A 7 -21.18 -31.67 30.64
CA ALA A 7 -21.00 -30.31 30.20
C ALA A 7 -20.80 -30.40 28.69
N ALA A 8 -21.68 -29.75 27.93
CA ALA A 8 -21.43 -29.53 26.54
C ALA A 8 -20.01 -28.99 26.44
N PRO A 9 -19.16 -29.54 25.58
CA PRO A 9 -17.86 -28.95 25.40
C PRO A 9 -18.11 -27.49 25.11
N SER A 10 -17.61 -26.64 25.98
CA SER A 10 -17.57 -25.22 25.71
C SER A 10 -16.95 -25.13 24.34
N ASN A 11 -17.69 -24.58 23.42
CA ASN A 11 -17.20 -24.34 22.07
C ASN A 11 -16.29 -23.11 22.17
N ASP A 12 -15.32 -23.23 23.11
CA ASP A 12 -14.16 -22.38 23.16
C ASP A 12 -13.24 -22.78 21.97
N ARG A 13 -13.82 -22.70 20.79
CA ARG A 13 -12.98 -22.30 19.70
C ARG A 13 -12.42 -20.98 20.17
N PRO A 14 -11.10 -20.82 20.30
CA PRO A 14 -10.55 -19.49 20.40
C PRO A 14 -11.28 -18.76 19.29
N GLU A 15 -11.98 -17.67 19.64
CA GLU A 15 -12.46 -16.75 18.64
C GLU A 15 -11.31 -16.67 17.66
N GLN A 16 -11.49 -17.28 16.51
CA GLN A 16 -10.59 -16.98 15.43
C GLN A 16 -10.61 -15.48 15.49
N LEU A 17 -9.46 -14.90 15.78
CA LEU A 17 -9.22 -13.52 15.47
C LEU A 17 -9.49 -13.44 13.96
N ASP A 18 -10.80 -13.48 13.68
CA ASP A 18 -11.35 -13.22 12.37
C ASP A 18 -10.96 -11.81 12.05
N GLY A 19 -9.90 -11.78 11.29
CA GLY A 19 -9.51 -10.53 10.74
C GLY A 19 -8.39 -9.87 11.51
N PHE A 20 -7.22 -10.40 11.46
CA PHE A 20 -6.24 -9.51 10.86
C PHE A 20 -6.85 -9.12 9.52
N LEU A 21 -7.66 -8.08 9.53
CA LEU A 21 -7.99 -7.34 8.34
C LEU A 21 -6.63 -7.05 7.72
N GLU A 22 -6.37 -7.64 6.57
CA GLU A 22 -5.16 -7.39 5.83
C GLU A 22 -5.17 -5.90 5.54
N GLU A 23 -4.49 -5.17 6.40
CA GLU A 23 -4.47 -3.72 6.34
C GLU A 23 -3.50 -3.29 5.25
N CYS A 24 -3.89 -2.24 4.54
CA CYS A 24 -3.02 -1.61 3.55
C CYS A 24 -1.70 -1.18 4.21
N GLY A 25 -0.59 -1.44 3.55
CA GLY A 25 0.73 -1.01 4.00
C GLY A 25 1.08 0.36 3.41
N VAL A 26 1.62 1.23 4.26
CA VAL A 26 2.10 2.56 3.88
C VAL A 26 3.57 2.69 4.25
N PHE A 27 4.38 3.22 3.35
CA PHE A 27 5.80 3.48 3.60
C PHE A 27 6.24 4.79 2.95
N GLY A 28 7.08 5.54 3.63
CA GLY A 28 7.60 6.79 3.12
C GLY A 28 9.07 7.00 3.44
N VAL A 29 9.76 7.72 2.57
CA VAL A 29 11.17 8.08 2.69
C VAL A 29 11.34 9.57 2.38
N PHE A 30 12.12 10.24 3.17
CA PHE A 30 12.49 11.64 2.99
C PHE A 30 14.01 11.81 3.02
N GLY A 31 14.55 12.52 2.04
CA GLY A 31 15.95 12.95 2.05
C GLY A 31 16.95 11.89 1.61
N SER A 32 16.56 10.95 0.76
CA SER A 32 17.46 9.95 0.16
C SER A 32 17.41 9.98 -1.34
N ASP A 33 18.56 9.94 -1.99
CA ASP A 33 18.64 9.82 -3.45
C ASP A 33 18.08 8.49 -3.97
N GLU A 34 17.96 7.51 -3.08
CA GLU A 34 17.36 6.20 -3.35
C GLU A 34 15.94 6.06 -2.77
N ALA A 35 15.21 7.16 -2.66
CA ALA A 35 13.91 7.17 -2.00
C ALA A 35 12.92 6.15 -2.58
N SER A 36 12.85 6.03 -3.90
CA SER A 36 11.97 5.06 -4.56
C SER A 36 12.37 3.61 -4.27
N VAL A 37 13.65 3.29 -4.29
CA VAL A 37 14.17 1.95 -4.00
C VAL A 37 13.87 1.56 -2.56
N LEU A 38 14.16 2.45 -1.62
CA LEU A 38 13.89 2.22 -0.20
C LEU A 38 12.38 2.08 0.07
N THR A 39 11.55 2.87 -0.62
CA THR A 39 10.11 2.75 -0.53
C THR A 39 9.61 1.42 -1.07
N ALA A 40 10.11 0.97 -2.21
CA ALA A 40 9.78 -0.34 -2.76
C ALA A 40 10.18 -1.49 -1.82
N LEU A 41 11.35 -1.41 -1.21
CA LEU A 41 11.81 -2.39 -0.21
C LEU A 41 10.91 -2.38 1.04
N GLY A 42 10.52 -1.19 1.51
CA GLY A 42 9.60 -1.04 2.64
C GLY A 42 8.22 -1.64 2.34
N LEU A 43 7.67 -1.36 1.17
CA LEU A 43 6.41 -1.96 0.73
C LEU A 43 6.51 -3.48 0.58
N HIS A 44 7.64 -3.98 0.08
CA HIS A 44 7.87 -5.42 -0.01
C HIS A 44 7.89 -6.07 1.37
N ALA A 45 8.53 -5.43 2.34
CA ALA A 45 8.53 -5.92 3.73
C ALA A 45 7.14 -5.90 4.39
N LEU A 46 6.28 -4.96 4.00
CA LEU A 46 4.89 -4.86 4.45
C LEU A 46 3.92 -5.71 3.63
N GLN A 47 4.40 -6.36 2.59
CA GLN A 47 3.57 -7.18 1.71
C GLN A 47 3.15 -8.47 2.40
N HIS A 48 1.84 -8.75 2.37
CA HIS A 48 1.23 -9.98 2.86
C HIS A 48 0.51 -10.70 1.73
N ARG A 49 0.03 -11.91 2.00
CA ARG A 49 -0.86 -12.62 1.06
C ARG A 49 -2.10 -11.78 0.77
N GLY A 50 -2.53 -11.76 -0.50
CA GLY A 50 -3.74 -11.03 -0.92
C GLY A 50 -3.49 -9.58 -1.34
N GLN A 51 -2.25 -9.12 -1.37
CA GLN A 51 -1.93 -7.81 -1.95
C GLN A 51 -2.28 -7.80 -3.44
N GLU A 52 -3.09 -6.82 -3.84
CA GLU A 52 -3.61 -6.70 -5.20
C GLU A 52 -2.90 -5.66 -6.03
N ALA A 53 -2.43 -4.61 -5.39
CA ALA A 53 -1.89 -3.45 -6.08
C ALA A 53 -0.91 -2.69 -5.21
N SER A 54 -0.05 -1.93 -5.85
CA SER A 54 0.85 -1.00 -5.18
C SER A 54 1.10 0.24 -6.02
N GLY A 55 1.40 1.33 -5.35
CA GLY A 55 1.78 2.58 -5.98
C GLY A 55 2.90 3.27 -5.22
N ILE A 56 3.75 3.95 -5.96
CA ILE A 56 4.80 4.82 -5.44
C ILE A 56 4.73 6.15 -6.14
N VAL A 57 4.82 7.22 -5.37
CA VAL A 57 5.00 8.58 -5.87
C VAL A 57 6.26 9.16 -5.27
N THR A 58 7.09 9.76 -6.12
CA THR A 58 8.30 10.48 -5.72
C THR A 58 8.21 11.96 -6.03
N PHE A 59 9.05 12.73 -5.37
CA PHE A 59 9.23 14.16 -5.63
C PHE A 59 10.71 14.48 -5.78
N ASP A 60 11.06 15.14 -6.89
CA ASP A 60 12.45 15.46 -7.24
C ASP A 60 12.87 16.90 -6.90
N GLY A 61 12.02 17.64 -6.23
CA GLY A 61 12.19 19.05 -5.93
C GLY A 61 11.41 19.98 -6.85
N SER A 62 10.92 19.47 -7.98
CA SER A 62 10.12 20.21 -8.97
C SER A 62 8.85 19.48 -9.33
N ASP A 63 8.95 18.21 -9.61
CA ASP A 63 7.85 17.40 -10.14
C ASP A 63 7.62 16.13 -9.34
N PHE A 64 6.37 15.67 -9.36
CA PHE A 64 5.99 14.34 -8.91
C PHE A 64 6.13 13.33 -10.03
N HIS A 65 6.65 12.17 -9.70
CA HIS A 65 6.69 10.99 -10.56
C HIS A 65 5.92 9.87 -9.88
N ALA A 66 5.02 9.23 -10.61
CA ALA A 66 4.13 8.22 -10.04
C ALA A 66 4.11 6.95 -10.89
N HIS A 67 4.09 5.82 -10.23
CA HIS A 67 3.77 4.55 -10.85
C HIS A 67 2.83 3.75 -9.97
N ARG A 68 1.78 3.22 -10.58
CA ARG A 68 0.76 2.38 -9.94
C ARG A 68 0.58 1.13 -10.75
N ALA A 69 0.50 -0.01 -10.09
CA ALA A 69 0.37 -1.27 -10.77
C ALA A 69 -0.43 -2.29 -9.96
N LEU A 70 -1.12 -3.16 -10.67
CA LEU A 70 -1.70 -4.36 -10.10
C LEU A 70 -0.61 -5.41 -9.87
N GLY A 71 -0.81 -6.29 -8.90
CA GLY A 71 0.09 -7.38 -8.58
C GLY A 71 1.08 -7.07 -7.47
N HIS A 72 2.10 -7.92 -7.34
CA HIS A 72 3.07 -7.84 -6.27
C HIS A 72 4.11 -6.73 -6.46
N VAL A 73 4.60 -6.19 -5.34
CA VAL A 73 5.63 -5.14 -5.34
C VAL A 73 6.88 -5.56 -6.11
N GLY A 74 7.37 -6.77 -5.89
CA GLY A 74 8.58 -7.27 -6.54
C GLY A 74 8.47 -7.39 -8.05
N ASP A 75 7.28 -7.67 -8.57
CA ASP A 75 7.04 -7.79 -10.02
C ASP A 75 6.99 -6.40 -10.70
N ASN A 76 6.50 -5.39 -9.99
CA ASN A 76 6.26 -4.06 -10.53
C ASN A 76 7.39 -3.06 -10.22
N PHE A 77 8.08 -3.23 -9.10
CA PHE A 77 9.10 -2.31 -8.60
C PHE A 77 10.44 -2.99 -8.36
N GLY A 78 10.81 -3.92 -9.23
CA GLY A 78 12.14 -4.54 -9.21
C GLY A 78 13.23 -3.49 -9.48
N ALA A 79 14.41 -3.64 -8.86
CA ALA A 79 15.48 -2.65 -8.86
C ALA A 79 15.93 -2.17 -10.25
N ASN A 80 15.80 -3.01 -11.26
CA ASN A 80 16.19 -2.70 -12.65
C ASN A 80 14.98 -2.46 -13.57
N SER A 81 13.77 -2.35 -13.04
CA SER A 81 12.59 -2.11 -13.84
C SER A 81 12.59 -0.71 -14.46
N PRO A 82 12.01 -0.52 -15.66
CA PRO A 82 11.88 0.80 -16.27
C PRO A 82 11.14 1.78 -15.37
N GLN A 83 10.13 1.30 -14.63
CA GLN A 83 9.30 2.08 -13.71
C GLN A 83 10.13 2.71 -12.59
N MET A 84 11.09 1.96 -12.04
CA MET A 84 11.95 2.47 -10.99
C MET A 84 12.89 3.58 -11.47
N ARG A 85 13.29 3.56 -12.74
CA ARG A 85 14.12 4.62 -13.32
C ARG A 85 13.36 5.94 -13.50
N GLU A 86 12.05 5.87 -13.67
CA GLU A 86 11.18 7.03 -13.80
C GLU A 86 10.84 7.65 -12.45
N LEU A 87 10.89 6.87 -11.39
CA LEU A 87 10.61 7.31 -10.02
C LEU A 87 11.82 8.01 -9.40
N ARG A 88 12.19 9.13 -9.97
CA ARG A 88 13.32 9.97 -9.54
C ARG A 88 12.90 10.85 -8.36
N GLY A 89 13.87 11.21 -7.53
CA GLY A 89 13.67 12.15 -6.45
C GLY A 89 14.18 11.62 -5.11
N HIS A 90 14.10 12.49 -4.12
CA HIS A 90 14.63 12.24 -2.78
C HIS A 90 13.55 12.16 -1.70
N ILE A 91 12.29 12.24 -2.10
CA ILE A 91 11.12 12.00 -1.27
C ILE A 91 10.25 10.98 -1.99
N ALA A 92 9.74 10.01 -1.27
CA ALA A 92 8.81 9.03 -1.82
C ALA A 92 7.76 8.62 -0.79
N ILE A 93 6.56 8.34 -1.26
CA ILE A 93 5.52 7.65 -0.50
C ILE A 93 5.00 6.49 -1.32
N GLY A 94 4.67 5.41 -0.64
CA GLY A 94 4.16 4.20 -1.26
C GLY A 94 3.03 3.57 -0.47
N HIS A 95 2.22 2.82 -1.17
CA HIS A 95 1.04 2.16 -0.62
C HIS A 95 0.85 0.78 -1.25
N ASN A 96 0.60 -0.22 -0.41
CA ASN A 96 0.11 -1.53 -0.79
C ASN A 96 -1.38 -1.61 -0.53
N ARG A 97 -2.14 -2.01 -1.53
CA ARG A 97 -3.57 -2.19 -1.41
C ARG A 97 -3.91 -3.67 -1.25
N TYR A 98 -4.82 -3.91 -0.32
CA TYR A 98 -5.52 -5.17 -0.15
C TYR A 98 -6.99 -4.98 -0.52
N SER A 99 -7.55 -5.89 -1.30
CA SER A 99 -8.97 -5.85 -1.64
C SER A 99 -9.81 -6.33 -0.47
N THR A 100 -10.75 -5.49 -0.06
CA THR A 100 -11.73 -5.85 0.95
C THR A 100 -13.11 -6.12 0.37
N SER A 101 -13.36 -5.81 -0.90
CA SER A 101 -14.62 -6.08 -1.60
C SER A 101 -14.51 -5.78 -3.08
N GLY A 102 -15.27 -6.50 -3.91
CA GLY A 102 -15.20 -6.45 -5.35
C GLY A 102 -15.52 -5.09 -5.97
N ASN A 103 -14.50 -4.33 -6.24
CA ASN A 103 -14.61 -3.07 -6.95
C ASN A 103 -14.54 -3.28 -8.46
N VAL A 104 -15.36 -2.52 -9.18
CA VAL A 104 -15.52 -2.63 -10.63
C VAL A 104 -14.27 -2.19 -11.39
N ASN A 105 -13.42 -1.36 -10.77
CA ASN A 105 -12.16 -0.92 -11.36
C ASN A 105 -11.06 -0.74 -10.31
N PRO A 106 -10.34 -1.81 -9.95
CA PRO A 106 -9.31 -1.77 -8.91
C PRO A 106 -8.16 -0.82 -9.24
N PHE A 107 -7.87 -0.57 -10.51
CA PHE A 107 -6.76 0.30 -10.90
C PHE A 107 -6.99 1.76 -10.50
N MET A 108 -8.22 2.25 -10.55
CA MET A 108 -8.56 3.63 -10.18
C MET A 108 -8.41 3.93 -8.68
N GLU A 109 -8.29 2.89 -7.87
CA GLU A 109 -8.21 3.02 -6.42
C GLU A 109 -6.79 2.81 -5.87
N ILE A 110 -5.82 2.65 -6.75
CA ILE A 110 -4.43 2.48 -6.34
C ILE A 110 -3.86 3.82 -5.86
N GLN A 111 -3.47 3.85 -4.59
CA GLN A 111 -2.83 5.00 -3.97
C GLN A 111 -1.31 4.96 -4.16
N PRO A 112 -0.58 6.07 -4.00
CA PRO A 112 -1.03 7.42 -3.64
C PRO A 112 -1.81 8.13 -4.73
N PHE A 113 -2.75 8.98 -4.35
CA PHE A 113 -3.48 9.86 -5.26
C PHE A 113 -2.78 11.21 -5.40
N SER A 114 -2.90 11.83 -6.57
CA SER A 114 -2.37 13.16 -6.82
C SER A 114 -3.46 14.06 -7.36
N SER A 115 -3.45 15.30 -6.91
CA SER A 115 -4.41 16.32 -7.34
C SER A 115 -3.76 17.68 -7.43
N GLU A 116 -4.34 18.55 -8.26
CA GLU A 116 -3.98 19.95 -8.31
C GLU A 116 -5.05 20.80 -7.61
N LEU A 117 -4.59 21.70 -6.75
CA LEU A 117 -5.44 22.68 -6.09
C LEU A 117 -5.04 24.09 -6.50
N ALA A 118 -6.02 24.92 -6.76
CA ALA A 118 -5.82 26.36 -6.97
C ALA A 118 -6.36 27.12 -5.74
N PHE A 119 -5.49 27.85 -5.08
CA PHE A 119 -5.86 28.65 -3.93
C PHE A 119 -5.00 29.93 -3.86
N GLY A 120 -5.64 31.07 -3.59
CA GLY A 120 -4.95 32.34 -3.43
C GLY A 120 -4.10 32.79 -4.62
N GLY A 121 -4.50 32.44 -5.86
CA GLY A 121 -3.73 32.75 -7.06
C GLY A 121 -2.54 31.81 -7.32
N SER A 122 -2.29 30.85 -6.46
CA SER A 122 -1.25 29.84 -6.59
C SER A 122 -1.83 28.47 -6.94
N ARG A 123 -1.05 27.67 -7.66
CA ARG A 123 -1.37 26.26 -7.94
C ARG A 123 -0.50 25.37 -7.06
N TRP A 124 -1.13 24.40 -6.45
CA TRP A 124 -0.50 23.40 -5.60
C TRP A 124 -0.75 22.02 -6.17
N ARG A 125 0.30 21.22 -6.27
CA ARG A 125 0.16 19.78 -6.50
C ARG A 125 0.33 19.06 -5.17
N ILE A 126 -0.60 18.16 -4.87
CA ILE A 126 -0.65 17.39 -3.63
C ILE A 126 -0.68 15.92 -3.99
N THR A 127 0.10 15.12 -3.29
CA THR A 127 -0.03 13.68 -3.30
C THR A 127 -0.32 13.19 -1.88
N ALA A 128 -1.22 12.25 -1.75
CA ALA A 128 -1.66 11.73 -0.47
C ALA A 128 -2.08 10.25 -0.56
N ILE A 129 -2.06 9.63 0.58
CA ILE A 129 -2.51 8.26 0.82
C ILE A 129 -3.81 8.29 1.63
#